data_fce78e9ab74036470873baa85aaec9a5
#
_entry.id   fce78e9ab74036470873baa85aaec9a5
#
_cell.length_a   1.000
_cell.length_b   1.000
_cell.length_c   1.000
_cell.angle_alpha   90.00
_cell.angle_beta   90.00
_cell.angle_gamma   90.00
#
_symmetry.space_group_name_H-M   'P 1'
#
loop_
_entity.id
_entity.type
_entity.pdbx_description
1 polymer ?
#
loop_
_entity_poly.entity_id
_entity_poly.type
_entity_poly.pdbx_seq_one_letter_code
_entity_poly.pdbx_strand_id
1 'polypeptide(L)'
;MGGFFGAVSANDCIQDVFFGTDYHSHLGTRRGGMTSFSPELGFQRNIHSIENSPFRTKFEKDVDKMRGNICIGCISDTDPQPIMVRSKLGLYAVCSIGVIQNAAKLADELLEKGCANFETMSSGAINSAGLIGALIAQKDSFVDGIRYAQDKIEGTMSLAIMTDKSMIVARDKDGRLPIIIGQRSDGYCFSFESFAYQKLGYSTCHELKAGEITEITKDGYNILSEGTAKKKICTFLWTYYGYPTACYEGVNVELMRTRNGEIMAENDMKNGRLPDVDFVCGIPDSGVPHAIGYANKSGIPFARPFIKYTPTWPRSFMPTSQSMRNRVAKMKLIPVHELIEGKKLLFVDDSIVRGTQMRETVEFLYENGAKEVHMRSACPPIMYGCKYLNFSRSTSELELIARQIIDENEGIEGVKYIEEYSDSSTERGKLLRDEICRRLKLTSVEFQSLEGTVKAVGLPSCELCTYCWNGRE
;
A
#
# COMPACT_ATOMS: atom_id res chain seq x y z
N MET A 1 -2.12 -3.78 4.69
CA MET A 1 -0.68 -3.62 4.38
C MET A 1 0.04 -3.09 5.62
N GLY A 2 1.16 -2.47 5.51
CA GLY A 2 1.95 -1.86 6.56
C GLY A 2 3.23 -1.26 6.00
N GLY A 3 4.07 -0.74 6.87
CA GLY A 3 5.37 -0.21 6.51
C GLY A 3 6.27 -0.17 7.73
N PHE A 4 7.56 -0.09 7.52
CA PHE A 4 8.53 0.03 8.59
C PHE A 4 9.56 1.12 8.31
N PHE A 5 10.10 1.64 9.39
CA PHE A 5 11.23 2.57 9.43
C PHE A 5 12.23 2.12 10.48
N GLY A 6 13.52 2.13 10.16
CA GLY A 6 14.55 1.83 11.14
C GLY A 6 15.77 2.72 10.95
N ALA A 7 16.54 2.90 12.02
CA ALA A 7 17.76 3.70 12.02
C ALA A 7 18.84 3.09 12.92
N VAL A 8 20.09 3.26 12.48
CA VAL A 8 21.30 2.95 13.24
C VAL A 8 22.16 4.21 13.25
N SER A 9 22.45 4.75 14.42
CA SER A 9 23.12 6.04 14.59
C SER A 9 24.21 5.99 15.65
N ALA A 10 25.15 6.91 15.57
CA ALA A 10 26.11 7.16 16.65
C ALA A 10 25.43 7.77 17.89
N ASN A 11 24.28 8.43 17.69
CA ASN A 11 23.47 9.09 18.71
C ASN A 11 22.17 8.34 18.95
N ASP A 12 21.38 8.77 19.96
CA ASP A 12 20.02 8.29 20.15
C ASP A 12 19.17 8.63 18.91
N CYS A 13 18.51 7.61 18.34
CA CYS A 13 17.70 7.73 17.11
C CYS A 13 16.21 7.43 17.33
N ILE A 14 15.77 7.35 18.59
CA ILE A 14 14.36 6.98 18.88
C ILE A 14 13.36 7.97 18.28
N GLN A 15 13.66 9.27 18.29
CA GLN A 15 12.79 10.30 17.72
C GLN A 15 12.71 10.17 16.18
N ASP A 16 13.84 9.88 15.51
CA ASP A 16 13.85 9.65 14.07
C ASP A 16 12.94 8.47 13.70
N VAL A 17 13.05 7.37 14.46
CA VAL A 17 12.23 6.16 14.20
C VAL A 17 10.76 6.40 14.56
N PHE A 18 10.47 7.17 15.60
CA PHE A 18 9.10 7.55 15.94
C PHE A 18 8.42 8.31 14.81
N PHE A 19 9.02 9.41 14.34
CA PHE A 19 8.46 10.19 13.23
C PHE A 19 8.51 9.44 11.90
N GLY A 20 9.61 8.73 11.62
CA GLY A 20 9.73 7.91 10.42
C GLY A 20 8.66 6.83 10.34
N THR A 21 8.30 6.22 11.47
CA THR A 21 7.19 5.24 11.55
C THR A 21 5.84 5.92 11.40
N ASP A 22 5.62 7.06 12.04
CA ASP A 22 4.38 7.85 11.92
C ASP A 22 4.11 8.26 10.47
N TYR A 23 5.14 8.56 9.68
CA TYR A 23 5.02 8.83 8.25
C TYR A 23 4.54 7.63 7.41
N HIS A 24 4.52 6.42 7.96
CA HIS A 24 3.93 5.23 7.35
C HIS A 24 2.47 4.97 7.77
N SER A 25 1.85 5.86 8.57
CA SER A 25 0.47 5.68 9.07
C SER A 25 -0.60 5.59 7.98
N HIS A 26 -0.31 6.07 6.76
CA HIS A 26 -1.19 5.90 5.60
C HIS A 26 -1.22 4.46 5.06
N LEU A 27 -0.22 3.63 5.38
CA LEU A 27 -0.09 2.24 4.91
C LEU A 27 -0.80 1.21 5.79
N GLY A 28 -1.18 1.57 7.02
CA GLY A 28 -1.85 0.65 7.92
C GLY A 28 -2.56 1.37 9.08
N THR A 29 -3.54 0.69 9.69
CA THR A 29 -4.45 1.33 10.65
C THR A 29 -4.74 0.51 11.90
N ARG A 30 -4.10 -0.66 12.09
CA ARG A 30 -4.49 -1.55 13.19
C ARG A 30 -3.47 -1.63 14.31
N ARG A 31 -2.22 -1.84 13.97
CA ARG A 31 -1.13 -2.07 14.93
C ARG A 31 0.03 -1.14 14.63
N GLY A 32 0.65 -0.64 15.68
CA GLY A 32 1.93 0.03 15.62
C GLY A 32 2.87 -0.59 16.64
N GLY A 33 4.16 -0.65 16.34
CA GLY A 33 5.15 -1.15 17.27
C GLY A 33 6.49 -0.47 17.07
N MET A 34 7.26 -0.38 18.16
CA MET A 34 8.62 0.14 18.18
C MET A 34 9.51 -0.75 19.05
N THR A 35 10.72 -0.94 18.60
CA THR A 35 11.79 -1.59 19.40
C THR A 35 13.06 -0.77 19.28
N SER A 36 13.74 -0.57 20.39
CA SER A 36 15.04 0.10 20.46
C SER A 36 16.05 -0.76 21.20
N PHE A 37 17.32 -0.54 20.95
CA PHE A 37 18.44 -1.11 21.69
C PHE A 37 19.41 0.00 22.09
N SER A 38 19.83 -0.05 23.34
CA SER A 38 21.00 0.68 23.85
C SER A 38 21.85 -0.22 24.74
N PRO A 39 23.16 0.00 24.82
CA PRO A 39 24.01 -0.81 25.69
C PRO A 39 23.61 -0.78 27.18
N GLU A 40 23.01 0.31 27.63
CA GLU A 40 22.61 0.53 29.02
C GLU A 40 21.29 -0.15 29.38
N LEU A 41 20.28 -0.07 28.49
CA LEU A 41 18.92 -0.53 28.77
C LEU A 41 18.58 -1.86 28.06
N GLY A 42 19.45 -2.32 27.15
CA GLY A 42 19.16 -3.47 26.30
C GLY A 42 18.02 -3.19 25.33
N PHE A 43 17.29 -4.25 24.99
CA PHE A 43 16.12 -4.15 24.11
C PHE A 43 14.89 -3.62 24.87
N GLN A 44 14.27 -2.62 24.32
CA GLN A 44 12.99 -2.06 24.77
C GLN A 44 11.97 -2.21 23.64
N ARG A 45 10.75 -2.65 23.95
CA ARG A 45 9.69 -2.88 22.92
C ARG A 45 8.33 -2.43 23.42
N ASN A 46 7.60 -1.69 22.58
CA ASN A 46 6.21 -1.32 22.79
C ASN A 46 5.38 -1.61 21.54
N ILE A 47 4.18 -2.14 21.74
CA ILE A 47 3.20 -2.43 20.67
C ILE A 47 1.84 -1.96 21.12
N HIS A 48 1.15 -1.20 20.26
CA HIS A 48 -0.19 -0.68 20.54
C HIS A 48 -1.17 -0.95 19.39
N SER A 49 -2.46 -1.06 19.74
CA SER A 49 -3.53 -0.87 18.77
C SER A 49 -3.65 0.61 18.41
N ILE A 50 -3.62 0.89 17.11
CA ILE A 50 -3.80 2.25 16.57
C ILE A 50 -5.17 2.40 15.86
N GLU A 51 -6.09 1.45 16.08
CA GLU A 51 -7.42 1.48 15.44
C GLU A 51 -8.24 2.69 15.84
N ASN A 52 -8.11 3.12 17.10
CA ASN A 52 -8.92 4.20 17.68
C ASN A 52 -8.13 5.48 17.96
N SER A 53 -6.85 5.53 17.62
CA SER A 53 -5.99 6.70 17.86
C SER A 53 -4.76 6.64 16.95
N PRO A 54 -4.28 7.79 16.43
CA PRO A 54 -3.08 7.83 15.61
C PRO A 54 -1.86 7.24 16.31
N PHE A 55 -0.92 6.69 15.53
CA PHE A 55 0.34 6.14 16.00
C PHE A 55 1.05 7.12 16.96
N ARG A 56 1.21 8.38 16.54
CA ARG A 56 1.86 9.43 17.31
C ARG A 56 1.30 9.57 18.72
N THR A 57 -0.02 9.64 18.85
CA THR A 57 -0.69 9.79 20.16
C THR A 57 -0.50 8.58 21.06
N LYS A 58 -0.41 7.37 20.47
CA LYS A 58 -0.23 6.14 21.25
C LYS A 58 1.17 5.97 21.79
N PHE A 59 2.18 6.40 21.03
CA PHE A 59 3.59 6.17 21.36
C PHE A 59 4.30 7.33 22.02
N GLU A 60 3.70 8.53 22.08
CA GLU A 60 4.31 9.74 22.65
C GLU A 60 4.92 9.48 24.04
N LYS A 61 4.17 8.86 24.95
CA LYS A 61 4.63 8.56 26.32
C LYS A 61 5.70 7.45 26.40
N ASP A 62 5.70 6.55 25.43
CA ASP A 62 6.68 5.47 25.37
C ASP A 62 8.02 6.00 24.87
N VAL A 63 7.99 6.84 23.85
CA VAL A 63 9.17 7.47 23.24
C VAL A 63 9.94 8.33 24.25
N ASP A 64 9.26 9.00 25.17
CA ASP A 64 9.90 9.75 26.26
C ASP A 64 10.78 8.87 27.17
N LYS A 65 10.47 7.59 27.29
CA LYS A 65 11.13 6.59 28.15
C LYS A 65 12.11 5.71 27.40
N MET A 66 11.89 5.51 26.11
CA MET A 66 12.76 4.67 25.27
C MET A 66 14.04 5.43 24.93
N ARG A 67 15.14 4.68 24.82
CA ARG A 67 16.44 5.18 24.34
C ARG A 67 17.05 4.14 23.43
N GLY A 68 17.78 4.58 22.44
CA GLY A 68 18.50 3.65 21.59
C GLY A 68 19.21 4.29 20.41
N ASN A 69 20.30 3.68 20.04
CA ASN A 69 21.08 4.02 18.86
C ASN A 69 20.85 3.03 17.70
N ILE A 70 20.06 1.97 17.95
CA ILE A 70 19.53 1.05 16.96
C ILE A 70 18.03 0.94 17.25
N CYS A 71 17.20 1.38 16.34
CA CYS A 71 15.75 1.44 16.55
C CYS A 71 14.99 1.03 15.29
N ILE A 72 13.86 0.32 15.47
CA ILE A 72 12.93 -0.02 14.40
C ILE A 72 11.50 0.25 14.85
N GLY A 73 10.68 0.77 13.95
CA GLY A 73 9.25 0.90 14.12
C GLY A 73 8.49 0.36 12.92
N CYS A 74 7.27 -0.09 13.14
CA CYS A 74 6.40 -0.55 12.08
C CYS A 74 4.94 -0.21 12.31
N ILE A 75 4.23 -0.06 11.21
CA ILE A 75 2.77 -0.05 11.12
C ILE A 75 2.34 -1.35 10.46
N SER A 76 1.31 -2.02 10.99
CA SER A 76 0.79 -3.28 10.45
C SER A 76 -0.74 -3.30 10.50
N ASP A 77 -1.34 -3.90 9.48
CA ASP A 77 -2.79 -4.18 9.45
C ASP A 77 -3.13 -5.59 9.93
N THR A 78 -2.13 -6.42 10.17
CA THR A 78 -2.31 -7.83 10.54
C THR A 78 -1.72 -8.11 11.91
N ASP A 79 -0.43 -8.20 11.99
CA ASP A 79 0.30 -8.78 13.11
C ASP A 79 0.85 -7.71 14.07
N PRO A 80 0.81 -7.94 15.39
CA PRO A 80 1.60 -7.16 16.32
C PRO A 80 3.08 -7.41 16.07
N GLN A 81 3.85 -6.34 15.81
CA GLN A 81 5.27 -6.33 15.49
C GLN A 81 5.92 -5.08 16.09
N PRO A 82 7.26 -5.05 16.30
CA PRO A 82 8.28 -6.10 16.11
C PRO A 82 8.15 -7.29 17.06
N ILE A 83 8.54 -8.48 16.62
CA ILE A 83 8.59 -9.69 17.45
C ILE A 83 10.02 -9.93 17.95
N MET A 84 10.18 -10.16 19.26
CA MET A 84 11.48 -10.55 19.82
C MET A 84 11.67 -12.06 19.65
N VAL A 85 12.78 -12.44 19.08
CA VAL A 85 13.16 -13.85 18.85
C VAL A 85 14.48 -14.13 19.57
N ARG A 86 14.54 -15.25 20.31
CA ARG A 86 15.78 -15.82 20.83
C ARG A 86 16.03 -17.17 20.16
N SER A 87 17.14 -17.27 19.48
CA SER A 87 17.55 -18.51 18.78
C SER A 87 19.07 -18.73 18.94
N LYS A 88 19.61 -19.72 18.25
CA LYS A 88 21.06 -19.90 18.14
C LYS A 88 21.80 -18.72 17.52
N LEU A 89 21.09 -17.84 16.79
CA LEU A 89 21.65 -16.61 16.22
C LEU A 89 21.67 -15.44 17.22
N GLY A 90 21.24 -15.67 18.47
CA GLY A 90 21.19 -14.64 19.51
C GLY A 90 19.76 -14.15 19.81
N LEU A 91 19.67 -12.96 20.41
CA LEU A 91 18.43 -12.21 20.64
C LEU A 91 18.32 -11.10 19.59
N TYR A 92 17.19 -11.04 18.90
CA TYR A 92 16.93 -10.05 17.86
C TYR A 92 15.44 -9.74 17.72
N ALA A 93 15.12 -8.60 17.12
CA ALA A 93 13.74 -8.25 16.78
C ALA A 93 13.50 -8.45 15.28
N VAL A 94 12.27 -8.85 14.91
CA VAL A 94 11.86 -9.11 13.53
C VAL A 94 10.64 -8.28 13.20
N CYS A 95 10.71 -7.55 12.08
CA CYS A 95 9.57 -6.94 11.40
C CYS A 95 9.45 -7.50 9.99
N SER A 96 8.23 -7.76 9.53
CA SER A 96 8.01 -8.13 8.14
C SER A 96 6.73 -7.52 7.57
N ILE A 97 6.76 -7.19 6.29
CA ILE A 97 5.60 -6.71 5.54
C ILE A 97 5.44 -7.55 4.28
N GLY A 98 4.22 -8.04 4.09
CA GLY A 98 3.84 -8.90 2.98
C GLY A 98 2.78 -9.90 3.39
N VAL A 99 2.44 -10.81 2.50
CA VAL A 99 1.49 -11.91 2.73
C VAL A 99 2.20 -13.23 2.47
N ILE A 100 2.17 -14.12 3.45
CA ILE A 100 2.67 -15.48 3.36
C ILE A 100 1.46 -16.38 3.09
N GLN A 101 1.30 -16.84 1.83
CA GLN A 101 0.13 -17.62 1.44
C GLN A 101 0.14 -19.03 2.02
N ASN A 102 1.31 -19.62 2.12
CA ASN A 102 1.52 -20.97 2.66
C ASN A 102 1.89 -20.96 4.16
N ALA A 103 1.49 -19.93 4.93
CA ALA A 103 1.89 -19.78 6.35
C ALA A 103 1.49 -20.99 7.21
N ALA A 104 0.27 -21.49 7.09
CA ALA A 104 -0.20 -22.64 7.85
C ALA A 104 0.65 -23.91 7.57
N LYS A 105 0.88 -24.20 6.28
CA LYS A 105 1.70 -25.34 5.86
C LYS A 105 3.13 -25.26 6.40
N LEU A 106 3.76 -24.08 6.32
CA LEU A 106 5.12 -23.89 6.84
C LEU A 106 5.19 -24.03 8.37
N ALA A 107 4.16 -23.58 9.07
CA ALA A 107 4.07 -23.72 10.50
C ALA A 107 3.91 -25.19 10.91
N ASP A 108 3.03 -25.93 10.24
CA ASP A 108 2.84 -27.37 10.49
C ASP A 108 4.14 -28.14 10.25
N GLU A 109 4.86 -27.87 9.15
CA GLU A 109 6.18 -28.47 8.87
C GLU A 109 7.22 -28.21 9.98
N LEU A 110 7.21 -27.02 10.60
CA LEU A 110 8.11 -26.67 11.70
C LEU A 110 7.69 -27.34 13.02
N LEU A 111 6.39 -27.45 13.29
CA LEU A 111 5.84 -28.11 14.46
C LEU A 111 6.12 -29.64 14.43
N GLU A 112 5.90 -30.28 13.27
CA GLU A 112 6.19 -31.71 13.09
C GLU A 112 7.66 -32.05 13.32
N LYS A 113 8.56 -31.14 12.96
CA LYS A 113 10.01 -31.29 13.23
C LYS A 113 10.41 -31.01 14.68
N GLY A 114 9.49 -30.53 15.51
CA GLY A 114 9.77 -30.07 16.87
C GLY A 114 10.69 -28.83 16.93
N CYS A 115 10.73 -28.05 15.84
CA CYS A 115 11.69 -26.96 15.68
C CYS A 115 11.17 -25.61 16.16
N ALA A 116 9.87 -25.46 16.45
CA ALA A 116 9.28 -24.19 16.83
C ALA A 116 8.05 -24.38 17.73
N ASN A 117 7.77 -23.34 18.51
CA ASN A 117 6.50 -23.10 19.16
C ASN A 117 6.01 -21.73 18.68
N PHE A 118 4.73 -21.59 18.39
CA PHE A 118 4.15 -20.35 17.91
C PHE A 118 3.17 -19.77 18.93
N GLU A 119 3.31 -18.50 19.21
CA GLU A 119 2.26 -17.72 19.84
C GLU A 119 1.15 -17.48 18.81
N THR A 120 -0.06 -17.92 19.11
CA THR A 120 -1.22 -17.70 18.24
C THR A 120 -1.93 -16.40 18.62
N MET A 121 -2.39 -15.67 17.60
CA MET A 121 -3.26 -14.53 17.80
C MET A 121 -4.66 -14.99 18.26
N SER A 122 -5.47 -14.08 18.77
CA SER A 122 -6.85 -14.38 19.21
C SER A 122 -7.75 -14.99 18.11
N SER A 123 -7.37 -14.83 16.85
CA SER A 123 -8.01 -15.45 15.68
C SER A 123 -7.56 -16.90 15.42
N GLY A 124 -6.60 -17.43 16.19
CA GLY A 124 -5.92 -18.71 15.92
C GLY A 124 -4.84 -18.62 14.83
N ALA A 125 -4.67 -17.48 14.18
CA ALA A 125 -3.64 -17.29 13.16
C ALA A 125 -2.25 -17.16 13.79
N ILE A 126 -1.23 -17.63 13.07
CA ILE A 126 0.17 -17.51 13.45
C ILE A 126 0.69 -16.14 13.03
N ASN A 127 1.49 -15.50 13.88
CA ASN A 127 2.14 -14.23 13.57
C ASN A 127 3.18 -14.44 12.47
N SER A 128 3.06 -13.69 11.36
CA SER A 128 3.93 -13.82 10.19
C SER A 128 5.41 -13.52 10.50
N ALA A 129 5.68 -12.50 11.32
CA ALA A 129 7.05 -12.18 11.73
C ALA A 129 7.64 -13.28 12.65
N GLY A 130 6.81 -13.90 13.50
CA GLY A 130 7.18 -15.05 14.31
C GLY A 130 7.52 -16.28 13.46
N LEU A 131 6.71 -16.57 12.45
CA LEU A 131 6.97 -17.65 11.48
C LEU A 131 8.28 -17.44 10.72
N ILE A 132 8.51 -16.22 10.24
CA ILE A 132 9.76 -15.86 9.55
C ILE A 132 10.96 -16.04 10.49
N GLY A 133 10.86 -15.57 11.74
CA GLY A 133 11.90 -15.77 12.74
C GLY A 133 12.22 -17.23 12.99
N ALA A 134 11.20 -18.10 13.03
CA ALA A 134 11.37 -19.54 13.18
C ALA A 134 12.03 -20.19 11.94
N LEU A 135 11.69 -19.75 10.73
CA LEU A 135 12.34 -20.21 9.50
C LEU A 135 13.83 -19.82 9.48
N ILE A 136 14.13 -18.57 9.83
CA ILE A 136 15.51 -18.06 9.88
C ILE A 136 16.34 -18.85 10.89
N ALA A 137 15.77 -19.16 12.04
CA ALA A 137 16.45 -19.92 13.12
C ALA A 137 16.83 -21.37 12.71
N GLN A 138 16.31 -21.89 11.58
CA GLN A 138 16.70 -23.20 11.06
C GLN A 138 18.15 -23.22 10.52
N LYS A 139 18.74 -22.07 10.24
CA LYS A 139 20.07 -21.93 9.63
C LYS A 139 21.07 -21.33 10.61
N ASP A 140 22.36 -21.41 10.26
CA ASP A 140 23.47 -21.04 11.15
C ASP A 140 23.93 -19.59 10.95
N SER A 141 23.37 -18.89 9.96
CA SER A 141 23.58 -17.45 9.74
C SER A 141 22.26 -16.74 9.39
N PHE A 142 22.20 -15.44 9.62
CA PHE A 142 21.06 -14.63 9.16
C PHE A 142 20.89 -14.68 7.64
N VAL A 143 21.98 -14.62 6.88
CA VAL A 143 21.93 -14.66 5.41
C VAL A 143 21.31 -15.95 4.91
N ASP A 144 21.81 -17.09 5.37
CA ASP A 144 21.29 -18.42 4.99
C ASP A 144 19.84 -18.59 5.46
N GLY A 145 19.51 -18.08 6.67
CA GLY A 145 18.16 -18.11 7.23
C GLY A 145 17.17 -17.30 6.42
N ILE A 146 17.54 -16.09 6.00
CA ILE A 146 16.71 -15.21 5.17
C ILE A 146 16.53 -15.83 3.79
N ARG A 147 17.60 -16.34 3.16
CA ARG A 147 17.50 -17.05 1.87
C ARG A 147 16.57 -18.25 1.96
N TYR A 148 16.72 -19.06 3.01
CA TYR A 148 15.83 -20.20 3.25
C TYR A 148 14.36 -19.76 3.39
N ALA A 149 14.10 -18.69 4.11
CA ALA A 149 12.75 -18.15 4.24
C ALA A 149 12.22 -17.61 2.90
N GLN A 150 13.02 -16.87 2.13
CA GLN A 150 12.67 -16.40 0.79
C GLN A 150 12.32 -17.54 -0.17
N ASP A 151 13.04 -18.67 -0.10
CA ASP A 151 12.79 -19.83 -0.95
C ASP A 151 11.53 -20.60 -0.55
N LYS A 152 11.23 -20.69 0.75
CA LYS A 152 10.08 -21.45 1.28
C LYS A 152 8.76 -20.69 1.21
N ILE A 153 8.82 -19.38 1.32
CA ILE A 153 7.62 -18.54 1.36
C ILE A 153 7.02 -18.37 -0.04
N GLU A 154 5.74 -18.74 -0.15
CA GLU A 154 4.88 -18.35 -1.27
C GLU A 154 4.19 -17.04 -0.92
N GLY A 155 4.42 -15.99 -1.73
CA GLY A 155 3.89 -14.65 -1.49
C GLY A 155 4.98 -13.58 -1.43
N THR A 156 4.90 -12.69 -0.44
CA THR A 156 5.80 -11.53 -0.32
C THR A 156 6.33 -11.42 1.11
N MET A 157 7.63 -11.19 1.24
CA MET A 157 8.30 -11.00 2.51
C MET A 157 9.38 -9.91 2.38
N SER A 158 9.03 -8.67 2.69
CA SER A 158 10.02 -7.63 2.99
C SER A 158 10.32 -7.65 4.48
N LEU A 159 11.59 -7.67 4.86
CA LEU A 159 12.04 -8.03 6.21
C LEU A 159 13.01 -7.01 6.76
N ALA A 160 12.93 -6.77 8.06
CA ALA A 160 13.96 -6.10 8.85
C ALA A 160 14.22 -6.86 10.13
N ILE A 161 15.48 -7.13 10.42
CA ILE A 161 15.98 -7.76 11.65
C ILE A 161 16.83 -6.73 12.39
N MET A 162 16.55 -6.53 13.66
CA MET A 162 17.33 -5.68 14.55
C MET A 162 18.11 -6.53 15.53
N THR A 163 19.43 -6.42 15.52
CA THR A 163 20.32 -7.02 16.50
C THR A 163 20.79 -5.97 17.51
N ASP A 164 21.64 -6.36 18.45
CA ASP A 164 22.32 -5.46 19.37
C ASP A 164 23.50 -4.68 18.73
N LYS A 165 23.78 -4.91 17.44
CA LYS A 165 24.94 -4.31 16.73
C LYS A 165 24.57 -3.63 15.40
N SER A 166 23.53 -4.13 14.73
CA SER A 166 23.20 -3.71 13.37
C SER A 166 21.74 -3.99 13.04
N MET A 167 21.31 -3.48 11.91
CA MET A 167 20.08 -3.88 11.23
C MET A 167 20.40 -4.71 10.00
N ILE A 168 19.63 -5.78 9.77
CA ILE A 168 19.68 -6.54 8.53
C ILE A 168 18.35 -6.36 7.83
N VAL A 169 18.37 -5.83 6.62
CA VAL A 169 17.17 -5.62 5.79
C VAL A 169 17.22 -6.51 4.58
N ALA A 170 16.07 -7.06 4.20
CA ALA A 170 15.95 -7.90 3.02
C ALA A 170 14.69 -7.54 2.22
N ARG A 171 14.90 -7.16 0.96
CA ARG A 171 13.79 -6.97 0.01
C ARG A 171 13.27 -8.34 -0.42
N ASP A 172 11.96 -8.48 -0.60
CA ASP A 172 11.39 -9.74 -1.04
C ASP A 172 11.97 -10.19 -2.40
N LYS A 173 11.92 -11.51 -2.65
CA LYS A 173 12.58 -12.11 -3.83
C LYS A 173 12.11 -11.54 -5.18
N ASP A 174 10.86 -11.05 -5.24
CA ASP A 174 10.29 -10.45 -6.45
C ASP A 174 10.35 -8.90 -6.42
N GLY A 175 10.80 -8.30 -5.33
CA GLY A 175 10.95 -6.84 -5.19
C GLY A 175 9.64 -6.07 -5.24
N ARG A 176 8.52 -6.65 -4.76
CA ARG A 176 7.17 -6.04 -4.85
C ARG A 176 7.02 -4.75 -4.06
N LEU A 177 7.76 -4.62 -2.96
CA LEU A 177 7.88 -3.39 -2.18
C LEU A 177 9.30 -2.87 -2.25
N PRO A 178 9.52 -1.56 -2.26
CA PRO A 178 10.86 -0.99 -2.15
C PRO A 178 11.40 -1.11 -0.72
N ILE A 179 12.72 -1.16 -0.59
CA ILE A 179 13.44 -0.84 0.64
C ILE A 179 14.57 0.09 0.24
N ILE A 180 14.58 1.29 0.82
CA ILE A 180 15.51 2.36 0.46
C ILE A 180 16.33 2.72 1.70
N ILE A 181 17.66 2.83 1.54
CA ILE A 181 18.58 3.24 2.59
C ILE A 181 18.89 4.72 2.43
N GLY A 182 18.73 5.45 3.52
CA GLY A 182 19.14 6.84 3.66
C GLY A 182 20.36 6.98 4.56
N GLN A 183 21.20 7.98 4.29
CA GLN A 183 22.37 8.32 5.09
C GLN A 183 22.32 9.76 5.61
N ARG A 184 22.90 9.95 6.79
CA ARG A 184 23.15 11.24 7.44
C ARG A 184 24.55 11.20 8.09
N SER A 185 25.06 12.33 8.52
CA SER A 185 26.41 12.41 9.10
C SER A 185 26.63 11.55 10.34
N ASP A 186 25.60 11.20 11.06
CA ASP A 186 25.63 10.42 12.31
C ASP A 186 25.09 9.00 12.18
N GLY A 187 24.65 8.57 10.99
CA GLY A 187 24.12 7.22 10.79
C GLY A 187 23.32 6.98 9.53
N TYR A 188 22.65 5.83 9.52
CA TYR A 188 21.89 5.33 8.40
C TYR A 188 20.47 4.95 8.83
N CYS A 189 19.54 5.07 7.90
CA CYS A 189 18.15 4.61 8.09
C CYS A 189 17.70 3.75 6.90
N PHE A 190 16.58 3.08 7.04
CA PHE A 190 15.87 2.43 5.94
C PHE A 190 14.37 2.62 6.06
N SER A 191 13.69 2.60 4.91
CA SER A 191 12.26 2.88 4.83
C SER A 191 11.66 2.32 3.54
N PHE A 192 10.33 2.15 3.51
CA PHE A 192 9.59 1.98 2.26
C PHE A 192 9.35 3.31 1.54
N GLU A 193 9.23 4.40 2.30
CA GLU A 193 8.85 5.72 1.80
C GLU A 193 10.04 6.68 1.83
N SER A 194 10.48 7.13 0.66
CA SER A 194 11.64 8.03 0.57
C SER A 194 11.42 9.38 1.28
N PHE A 195 10.21 9.92 1.25
CA PHE A 195 9.91 11.18 1.91
C PHE A 195 10.08 11.10 3.44
N ALA A 196 9.83 9.94 4.04
CA ALA A 196 9.89 9.76 5.49
C ALA A 196 11.27 10.10 6.04
N TYR A 197 12.33 9.54 5.44
CA TYR A 197 13.70 9.83 5.89
C TYR A 197 14.23 11.17 5.39
N GLN A 198 13.80 11.64 4.21
CA GLN A 198 14.18 12.96 3.71
C GLN A 198 13.70 14.09 4.66
N LYS A 199 12.50 13.97 5.22
CA LYS A 199 11.97 14.91 6.23
C LYS A 199 12.76 14.89 7.52
N LEU A 200 13.50 13.81 7.80
CA LEU A 200 14.36 13.65 8.97
C LEU A 200 15.83 14.00 8.67
N GLY A 201 16.12 14.55 7.48
CA GLY A 201 17.44 15.02 7.10
C GLY A 201 18.38 13.95 6.55
N TYR A 202 17.88 12.76 6.21
CA TYR A 202 18.66 11.75 5.51
C TYR A 202 18.56 11.93 4.00
N SER A 203 19.62 11.57 3.30
CA SER A 203 19.70 11.53 1.82
C SER A 203 19.73 10.09 1.33
N THR A 204 19.05 9.80 0.24
CA THR A 204 19.07 8.46 -0.37
C THR A 204 20.49 8.05 -0.77
N CYS A 205 20.92 6.85 -0.39
CA CYS A 205 22.22 6.29 -0.79
C CYS A 205 22.13 4.94 -1.49
N HIS A 206 21.10 4.13 -1.22
CA HIS A 206 20.92 2.83 -1.87
C HIS A 206 19.43 2.43 -1.89
N GLU A 207 18.99 1.81 -2.98
CA GLU A 207 17.70 1.13 -3.08
C GLU A 207 17.96 -0.35 -3.34
N LEU A 208 17.49 -1.23 -2.45
CA LEU A 208 17.76 -2.66 -2.51
C LEU A 208 17.19 -3.28 -3.78
N LYS A 209 17.96 -4.14 -4.45
CA LYS A 209 17.49 -4.99 -5.54
C LYS A 209 16.52 -6.06 -5.00
N ALA A 210 15.74 -6.68 -5.87
CA ALA A 210 14.87 -7.80 -5.51
C ALA A 210 15.69 -8.96 -4.91
N GLY A 211 15.28 -9.43 -3.73
CA GLY A 211 15.97 -10.49 -3.00
C GLY A 211 17.28 -10.09 -2.34
N GLU A 212 17.71 -8.83 -2.41
CA GLU A 212 18.94 -8.35 -1.76
C GLU A 212 18.83 -8.40 -0.25
N ILE A 213 19.93 -8.77 0.42
CA ILE A 213 20.10 -8.76 1.87
C ILE A 213 21.24 -7.82 2.22
N THR A 214 20.98 -6.80 3.00
CA THR A 214 21.93 -5.75 3.34
C THR A 214 21.97 -5.52 4.85
N GLU A 215 23.19 -5.46 5.42
CA GLU A 215 23.42 -5.06 6.79
C GLU A 215 23.68 -3.55 6.85
N ILE A 216 23.12 -2.91 7.86
CA ILE A 216 23.22 -1.47 8.12
C ILE A 216 23.81 -1.28 9.52
N THR A 217 24.90 -0.53 9.60
CA THR A 217 25.54 -0.09 10.85
C THR A 217 25.55 1.43 10.91
N LYS A 218 26.04 2.00 12.01
CA LYS A 218 26.21 3.46 12.13
C LYS A 218 27.24 4.04 11.14
N ASP A 219 28.18 3.21 10.69
CA ASP A 219 29.31 3.61 9.85
C ASP A 219 29.09 3.35 8.34
N GLY A 220 28.05 2.59 7.99
CA GLY A 220 27.77 2.24 6.61
C GLY A 220 26.77 1.12 6.42
N TYR A 221 26.63 0.70 5.18
CA TYR A 221 25.88 -0.52 4.84
C TYR A 221 26.78 -1.49 4.06
N ASN A 222 26.49 -2.77 4.19
CA ASN A 222 27.22 -3.84 3.50
C ASN A 222 26.21 -4.83 2.88
N ILE A 223 26.34 -5.06 1.58
CA ILE A 223 25.51 -6.03 0.85
C ILE A 223 26.02 -7.43 1.21
N LEU A 224 25.25 -8.13 2.05
CA LEU A 224 25.57 -9.50 2.51
C LEU A 224 25.25 -10.54 1.44
N SER A 225 24.24 -10.26 0.62
CA SER A 225 23.82 -11.15 -0.46
C SER A 225 23.20 -10.32 -1.58
N GLU A 226 23.80 -10.41 -2.76
CA GLU A 226 23.32 -9.69 -3.94
C GLU A 226 21.91 -10.09 -4.32
N GLY A 227 21.14 -9.08 -4.71
CA GLY A 227 19.82 -9.26 -5.30
C GLY A 227 19.89 -9.52 -6.81
N THR A 228 18.72 -9.56 -7.43
CA THR A 228 18.56 -9.69 -8.87
C THR A 228 17.96 -8.43 -9.47
N ALA A 229 18.29 -8.13 -10.73
CA ALA A 229 17.63 -7.07 -11.49
C ALA A 229 16.18 -7.43 -11.88
N LYS A 230 15.84 -8.72 -11.87
CA LYS A 230 14.48 -9.20 -12.11
C LYS A 230 13.60 -8.81 -10.93
N LYS A 231 12.63 -7.93 -11.16
CA LYS A 231 11.67 -7.48 -10.13
C LYS A 231 10.24 -7.44 -10.66
N LYS A 232 9.31 -7.35 -9.75
CA LYS A 232 7.87 -7.19 -10.00
C LYS A 232 7.30 -6.17 -9.01
N ILE A 233 7.78 -4.92 -9.07
CA ILE A 233 7.32 -3.89 -8.14
C ILE A 233 5.83 -3.60 -8.33
N CYS A 234 5.13 -3.40 -7.22
CA CYS A 234 3.67 -3.20 -7.23
C CYS A 234 3.29 -1.88 -7.90
N THR A 235 2.54 -1.93 -8.99
CA THR A 235 2.08 -0.73 -9.73
C THR A 235 1.11 0.12 -8.91
N PHE A 236 0.37 -0.48 -7.98
CA PHE A 236 -0.53 0.23 -7.06
C PHE A 236 0.20 1.17 -6.09
N LEU A 237 1.51 1.05 -5.90
CA LEU A 237 2.29 2.03 -5.14
C LEU A 237 2.15 3.42 -5.75
N TRP A 238 2.26 3.54 -7.06
CA TRP A 238 2.07 4.83 -7.73
C TRP A 238 0.60 5.21 -7.89
N THR A 239 -0.24 4.26 -8.25
CA THR A 239 -1.66 4.55 -8.54
C THR A 239 -2.41 5.04 -7.30
N TYR A 240 -2.16 4.43 -6.12
CA TYR A 240 -2.92 4.71 -4.91
C TYR A 240 -2.11 4.82 -3.63
N TYR A 241 -1.26 3.80 -3.30
CA TYR A 241 -0.73 3.65 -1.94
C TYR A 241 0.40 4.58 -1.59
N GLY A 242 1.33 4.82 -2.51
CA GLY A 242 2.50 5.64 -2.26
C GLY A 242 2.13 7.06 -1.86
N TYR A 243 2.89 7.63 -0.95
CA TYR A 243 2.71 9.02 -0.60
C TYR A 243 3.10 9.92 -1.79
N PRO A 244 2.40 11.02 -2.07
CA PRO A 244 2.62 11.82 -3.29
C PRO A 244 4.07 12.25 -3.51
N THR A 245 4.80 12.58 -2.44
CA THR A 245 6.21 13.00 -2.54
C THR A 245 7.21 11.85 -2.53
N ALA A 246 6.77 10.60 -2.39
CA ALA A 246 7.64 9.44 -2.45
C ALA A 246 8.14 9.18 -3.87
N CYS A 247 9.31 8.55 -3.95
CA CYS A 247 9.93 8.13 -5.19
C CYS A 247 10.35 6.66 -5.05
N TYR A 248 9.97 5.82 -6.00
CA TYR A 248 10.33 4.41 -6.07
C TYR A 248 10.95 4.13 -7.42
N GLU A 249 12.07 3.42 -7.47
CA GLU A 249 12.77 3.09 -8.73
C GLU A 249 12.98 4.33 -9.62
N GLY A 250 13.27 5.46 -9.02
CA GLY A 250 13.46 6.74 -9.73
C GLY A 250 12.19 7.44 -10.21
N VAL A 251 10.99 6.88 -9.95
CA VAL A 251 9.69 7.45 -10.41
C VAL A 251 8.93 8.05 -9.24
N ASN A 252 8.70 9.36 -9.28
CA ASN A 252 7.89 10.07 -8.27
C ASN A 252 6.40 9.76 -8.43
N VAL A 253 5.71 9.59 -7.31
CA VAL A 253 4.29 9.21 -7.26
C VAL A 253 3.38 10.29 -7.85
N GLU A 254 3.54 11.55 -7.46
CA GLU A 254 2.69 12.66 -7.91
C GLU A 254 2.83 12.89 -9.42
N LEU A 255 4.08 12.87 -9.93
CA LEU A 255 4.34 13.03 -11.35
C LEU A 255 3.77 11.87 -12.18
N MET A 256 3.86 10.63 -11.66
CA MET A 256 3.22 9.47 -12.32
C MET A 256 1.71 9.67 -12.41
N ARG A 257 1.05 10.05 -11.31
CA ARG A 257 -0.41 10.26 -11.29
C ARG A 257 -0.85 11.35 -12.26
N THR A 258 -0.13 12.47 -12.30
CA THR A 258 -0.41 13.56 -13.26
C THR A 258 -0.27 13.06 -14.69
N ARG A 259 0.84 12.39 -15.03
CA ARG A 259 1.06 11.78 -16.36
C ARG A 259 -0.01 10.76 -16.73
N ASN A 260 -0.47 9.98 -15.75
CA ASN A 260 -1.54 9.00 -15.95
C ASN A 260 -2.87 9.68 -16.33
N GLY A 261 -3.19 10.81 -15.67
CA GLY A 261 -4.34 11.64 -16.02
C GLY A 261 -4.25 12.20 -17.43
N GLU A 262 -3.09 12.69 -17.84
CA GLU A 262 -2.84 13.19 -19.21
C GLU A 262 -3.09 12.10 -20.26
N ILE A 263 -2.60 10.87 -20.01
CA ILE A 263 -2.80 9.72 -20.92
C ILE A 263 -4.28 9.36 -21.01
N MET A 264 -5.03 9.37 -19.90
CA MET A 264 -6.47 9.13 -19.92
C MET A 264 -7.20 10.16 -20.80
N ALA A 265 -6.90 11.44 -20.64
CA ALA A 265 -7.51 12.50 -21.46
C ALA A 265 -7.14 12.35 -22.94
N GLU A 266 -5.88 12.02 -23.27
CA GLU A 266 -5.47 11.73 -24.65
C GLU A 266 -6.28 10.58 -25.26
N ASN A 267 -6.50 9.51 -24.49
CA ASN A 267 -7.26 8.36 -24.95
C ASN A 267 -8.74 8.72 -25.18
N ASP A 268 -9.34 9.49 -24.27
CA ASP A 268 -10.73 9.94 -24.43
C ASP A 268 -10.89 10.83 -25.65
N MET A 269 -9.98 11.79 -25.87
CA MET A 269 -9.99 12.66 -27.04
C MET A 269 -9.85 11.87 -28.34
N LYS A 270 -8.90 10.93 -28.41
CA LYS A 270 -8.67 10.09 -29.61
C LYS A 270 -9.87 9.20 -29.96
N ASN A 271 -10.57 8.72 -28.94
CA ASN A 271 -11.68 7.79 -29.11
C ASN A 271 -13.06 8.47 -29.13
N GLY A 272 -13.12 9.80 -29.13
CA GLY A 272 -14.39 10.55 -29.11
C GLY A 272 -15.20 10.35 -27.84
N ARG A 273 -14.54 10.04 -26.70
CA ARG A 273 -15.17 9.75 -25.40
C ARG A 273 -15.04 10.90 -24.41
N LEU A 274 -14.42 12.03 -24.82
CA LEU A 274 -14.32 13.22 -23.98
C LEU A 274 -15.73 13.78 -23.74
N PRO A 275 -16.23 13.79 -22.48
CA PRO A 275 -17.56 14.27 -22.21
C PRO A 275 -17.62 15.81 -22.25
N ASP A 276 -18.78 16.34 -22.62
CA ASP A 276 -19.08 17.77 -22.51
C ASP A 276 -19.44 18.09 -21.05
N VAL A 277 -18.45 18.59 -20.29
CA VAL A 277 -18.60 18.83 -18.85
C VAL A 277 -18.05 20.21 -18.46
N ASP A 278 -18.58 20.77 -17.37
CA ASP A 278 -18.13 22.07 -16.85
C ASP A 278 -16.76 21.95 -16.16
N PHE A 279 -16.53 20.86 -15.43
CA PHE A 279 -15.33 20.68 -14.62
C PHE A 279 -14.81 19.26 -14.60
N VAL A 280 -13.47 19.13 -14.55
CA VAL A 280 -12.77 17.92 -14.11
C VAL A 280 -12.50 18.02 -12.61
N CYS A 281 -12.78 16.97 -11.86
CA CYS A 281 -12.72 16.91 -10.41
C CYS A 281 -11.98 15.65 -9.96
N GLY A 282 -11.25 15.73 -8.86
CA GLY A 282 -10.60 14.56 -8.26
C GLY A 282 -11.31 14.09 -7.00
N ILE A 283 -11.46 12.77 -6.82
CA ILE A 283 -11.87 12.24 -5.52
C ILE A 283 -10.71 12.42 -4.54
N PRO A 284 -10.92 13.13 -3.42
CA PRO A 284 -9.85 13.41 -2.45
C PRO A 284 -9.40 12.14 -1.71
N ASP A 285 -8.10 11.89 -1.52
CA ASP A 285 -6.97 12.72 -1.98
C ASP A 285 -6.29 12.10 -3.22
N SER A 286 -6.42 10.77 -3.42
CA SER A 286 -5.68 9.98 -4.42
C SER A 286 -6.07 10.27 -5.87
N GLY A 287 -7.33 10.61 -6.13
CA GLY A 287 -7.81 10.96 -7.47
C GLY A 287 -7.39 12.36 -7.94
N VAL A 288 -7.01 13.25 -7.01
CA VAL A 288 -6.72 14.66 -7.34
C VAL A 288 -5.59 14.84 -8.34
N PRO A 289 -4.39 14.24 -8.17
CA PRO A 289 -3.31 14.43 -9.14
C PRO A 289 -3.64 13.85 -10.53
N HIS A 290 -4.38 12.73 -10.59
CA HIS A 290 -4.87 12.17 -11.86
C HIS A 290 -5.85 13.17 -12.55
N ALA A 291 -6.75 13.77 -11.77
CA ALA A 291 -7.69 14.78 -12.28
C ALA A 291 -6.98 16.05 -12.78
N ILE A 292 -5.93 16.50 -12.09
CA ILE A 292 -5.11 17.63 -12.53
C ILE A 292 -4.47 17.33 -13.89
N GLY A 293 -3.87 16.14 -14.05
CA GLY A 293 -3.31 15.73 -15.34
C GLY A 293 -4.34 15.65 -16.44
N TYR A 294 -5.52 15.09 -16.14
CA TYR A 294 -6.64 15.03 -17.10
C TYR A 294 -7.12 16.44 -17.53
N ALA A 295 -7.31 17.33 -16.55
CA ALA A 295 -7.73 18.71 -16.82
C ALA A 295 -6.70 19.47 -17.66
N ASN A 296 -5.43 19.39 -17.32
CA ASN A 296 -4.34 20.02 -18.06
C ASN A 296 -4.32 19.58 -19.53
N LYS A 297 -4.56 18.29 -19.80
CA LYS A 297 -4.50 17.74 -21.15
C LYS A 297 -5.77 18.00 -21.96
N SER A 298 -6.94 17.88 -21.33
CA SER A 298 -8.24 18.09 -22.00
C SER A 298 -8.59 19.55 -22.22
N GLY A 299 -7.98 20.46 -21.47
CA GLY A 299 -8.34 21.88 -21.45
C GLY A 299 -9.62 22.21 -20.66
N ILE A 300 -10.26 21.21 -20.04
CA ILE A 300 -11.43 21.41 -19.19
C ILE A 300 -10.96 21.89 -17.81
N PRO A 301 -11.56 22.96 -17.24
CA PRO A 301 -11.14 23.50 -15.95
C PRO A 301 -11.19 22.47 -14.81
N PHE A 302 -10.15 22.46 -13.96
CA PHE A 302 -10.16 21.67 -12.71
C PHE A 302 -10.94 22.41 -11.62
N ALA A 303 -11.82 21.69 -10.90
CA ALA A 303 -12.53 22.22 -9.73
C ALA A 303 -12.54 21.22 -8.57
N ARG A 304 -12.78 21.72 -7.37
CA ARG A 304 -12.91 20.91 -6.14
C ARG A 304 -14.32 21.04 -5.57
N PRO A 305 -15.29 20.29 -6.10
CA PRO A 305 -16.68 20.35 -5.63
C PRO A 305 -16.86 19.74 -4.25
N PHE A 306 -15.85 19.03 -3.76
CA PHE A 306 -15.77 18.52 -2.39
C PHE A 306 -14.50 18.98 -1.71
N ILE A 307 -14.62 19.31 -0.44
CA ILE A 307 -13.48 19.53 0.45
C ILE A 307 -13.50 18.44 1.51
N LYS A 308 -12.40 17.73 1.65
CA LYS A 308 -12.25 16.73 2.70
C LYS A 308 -12.11 17.43 4.06
N TYR A 309 -12.97 17.08 4.99
CA TYR A 309 -12.89 17.61 6.34
C TYR A 309 -11.81 16.88 7.13
N THR A 310 -10.64 17.48 7.22
CA THR A 310 -9.43 16.91 7.82
C THR A 310 -9.47 16.73 9.34
N PRO A 311 -10.14 17.58 10.16
CA PRO A 311 -10.16 17.41 11.61
C PRO A 311 -10.95 16.20 12.10
N THR A 312 -11.79 15.60 11.26
CA THR A 312 -12.59 14.44 11.66
C THR A 312 -11.90 13.13 11.35
N TRP A 313 -11.89 12.28 12.36
CA TRP A 313 -11.77 10.85 12.33
C TRP A 313 -10.59 10.29 11.54
N PRO A 314 -9.60 9.71 12.23
CA PRO A 314 -8.61 8.87 11.57
C PRO A 314 -9.31 7.77 10.75
N ARG A 315 -8.65 7.21 9.74
CA ARG A 315 -9.13 6.07 8.94
C ARG A 315 -9.65 4.91 9.82
N SER A 316 -9.16 4.84 11.06
CA SER A 316 -9.47 3.82 12.05
C SER A 316 -10.86 3.96 12.70
N PHE A 317 -11.52 5.11 12.63
CA PHE A 317 -12.85 5.24 13.20
C PHE A 317 -13.92 4.73 12.24
N MET A 318 -14.18 3.44 12.33
CA MET A 318 -15.30 2.77 11.65
C MET A 318 -16.36 2.45 12.69
N PRO A 319 -17.48 3.20 12.74
CA PRO A 319 -18.58 2.89 13.64
C PRO A 319 -19.11 1.47 13.40
N THR A 320 -19.56 0.81 14.45
CA THR A 320 -20.10 -0.56 14.39
C THR A 320 -21.44 -0.63 13.67
N SER A 321 -22.27 0.42 13.73
CA SER A 321 -23.58 0.45 13.06
C SER A 321 -23.52 1.05 11.65
N GLN A 322 -24.30 0.52 10.71
CA GLN A 322 -24.40 1.00 9.34
C GLN A 322 -24.88 2.46 9.25
N SER A 323 -25.87 2.83 10.08
CA SER A 323 -26.38 4.20 10.12
C SER A 323 -25.32 5.22 10.54
N MET A 324 -24.46 4.86 11.50
CA MET A 324 -23.36 5.71 11.93
C MET A 324 -22.25 5.77 10.88
N ARG A 325 -21.97 4.66 10.18
CA ARG A 325 -21.02 4.65 9.04
C ARG A 325 -21.46 5.60 7.93
N ASN A 326 -22.74 5.56 7.56
CA ASN A 326 -23.30 6.46 6.54
C ASN A 326 -23.24 7.93 6.99
N ARG A 327 -23.48 8.20 8.26
CA ARG A 327 -23.38 9.54 8.81
C ARG A 327 -21.95 10.07 8.79
N VAL A 328 -20.97 9.25 9.19
CA VAL A 328 -19.52 9.60 9.14
C VAL A 328 -19.04 9.76 7.70
N ALA A 329 -19.50 8.95 6.76
CA ALA A 329 -19.18 9.11 5.33
C ALA A 329 -19.67 10.47 4.80
N LYS A 330 -20.90 10.86 5.10
CA LYS A 330 -21.47 12.19 4.74
C LYS A 330 -20.70 13.36 5.38
N MET A 331 -20.11 13.18 6.56
CA MET A 331 -19.34 14.24 7.25
C MET A 331 -17.92 14.42 6.70
N LYS A 332 -17.38 13.43 5.94
CA LYS A 332 -16.01 13.49 5.43
C LYS A 332 -15.82 14.42 4.24
N LEU A 333 -16.87 14.58 3.44
CA LEU A 333 -16.84 15.39 2.23
C LEU A 333 -17.84 16.52 2.36
N ILE A 334 -17.33 17.75 2.40
CA ILE A 334 -18.17 18.96 2.44
C ILE A 334 -18.35 19.48 1.02
N PRO A 335 -19.61 19.61 0.52
CA PRO A 335 -19.86 20.09 -0.83
C PRO A 335 -19.64 21.59 -0.92
N VAL A 336 -19.21 22.03 -2.11
CA VAL A 336 -19.23 23.41 -2.55
C VAL A 336 -20.37 23.53 -3.55
N HIS A 337 -21.53 23.99 -3.10
CA HIS A 337 -22.79 23.97 -3.86
C HIS A 337 -22.67 24.69 -5.20
N GLU A 338 -21.97 25.81 -5.26
CA GLU A 338 -21.77 26.61 -6.47
C GLU A 338 -20.97 25.87 -7.55
N LEU A 339 -20.20 24.85 -7.16
CA LEU A 339 -19.44 24.00 -8.08
C LEU A 339 -20.18 22.70 -8.44
N ILE A 340 -21.38 22.46 -7.87
CA ILE A 340 -22.17 21.24 -8.09
C ILE A 340 -23.51 21.55 -8.74
N GLU A 341 -24.26 22.54 -8.22
CA GLU A 341 -25.62 22.83 -8.65
C GLU A 341 -25.67 23.22 -10.13
N GLY A 342 -26.46 22.47 -10.88
CA GLY A 342 -26.65 22.69 -12.31
C GLY A 342 -25.44 22.30 -13.19
N LYS A 343 -24.38 21.71 -12.64
CA LYS A 343 -23.13 21.39 -13.33
C LYS A 343 -23.07 19.96 -13.84
N LYS A 344 -22.34 19.76 -14.92
CA LYS A 344 -21.88 18.48 -15.43
C LYS A 344 -20.46 18.27 -14.94
N LEU A 345 -20.21 17.19 -14.24
CA LEU A 345 -18.94 16.94 -13.53
C LEU A 345 -18.28 15.66 -14.01
N LEU A 346 -16.99 15.72 -14.30
CA LEU A 346 -16.15 14.56 -14.54
C LEU A 346 -15.25 14.30 -13.33
N PHE A 347 -15.48 13.22 -12.62
CA PHE A 347 -14.62 12.81 -11.52
C PHE A 347 -13.54 11.84 -12.00
N VAL A 348 -12.36 11.98 -11.45
CA VAL A 348 -11.26 11.02 -11.58
C VAL A 348 -10.97 10.43 -10.20
N ASP A 349 -10.93 9.11 -10.12
CA ASP A 349 -10.52 8.37 -8.93
C ASP A 349 -9.40 7.38 -9.27
N ASP A 350 -8.65 6.95 -8.27
CA ASP A 350 -7.56 5.99 -8.47
C ASP A 350 -8.05 4.62 -8.94
N SER A 351 -9.19 4.13 -8.40
CA SER A 351 -9.74 2.81 -8.71
C SER A 351 -11.21 2.66 -8.30
N ILE A 352 -11.92 1.74 -8.96
CA ILE A 352 -13.25 1.29 -8.57
C ILE A 352 -13.14 -0.17 -8.09
N VAL A 353 -13.27 -0.38 -6.77
CA VAL A 353 -13.11 -1.72 -6.16
C VAL A 353 -14.47 -2.38 -5.93
N ARG A 354 -15.22 -1.94 -4.91
CA ARG A 354 -16.54 -2.47 -4.53
C ARG A 354 -17.70 -1.62 -5.05
N GLY A 355 -17.42 -0.38 -5.40
CA GLY A 355 -18.39 0.58 -5.89
C GLY A 355 -19.32 1.21 -4.83
N THR A 356 -19.41 0.67 -3.62
CA THR A 356 -20.38 1.14 -2.61
C THR A 356 -20.17 2.60 -2.23
N GLN A 357 -18.94 2.99 -1.89
CA GLN A 357 -18.62 4.38 -1.54
C GLN A 357 -18.79 5.33 -2.72
N MET A 358 -18.45 4.86 -3.92
CA MET A 358 -18.60 5.63 -5.15
C MET A 358 -20.08 5.92 -5.42
N ARG A 359 -20.94 4.92 -5.29
CA ARG A 359 -22.37 5.08 -5.46
C ARG A 359 -22.95 6.10 -4.49
N GLU A 360 -22.59 6.02 -3.20
CA GLU A 360 -23.00 6.99 -2.19
C GLU A 360 -22.54 8.42 -2.54
N THR A 361 -21.31 8.56 -3.06
CA THR A 361 -20.78 9.85 -3.51
C THR A 361 -21.54 10.40 -4.73
N VAL A 362 -21.87 9.56 -5.69
CA VAL A 362 -22.65 9.94 -6.88
C VAL A 362 -24.09 10.36 -6.49
N GLU A 363 -24.75 9.58 -5.63
CA GLU A 363 -26.08 9.92 -5.10
C GLU A 363 -26.06 11.28 -4.38
N PHE A 364 -25.02 11.51 -3.57
CA PHE A 364 -24.83 12.79 -2.88
C PHE A 364 -24.66 13.98 -3.85
N LEU A 365 -23.96 13.79 -4.97
CA LEU A 365 -23.81 14.83 -5.99
C LEU A 365 -25.15 15.19 -6.64
N TYR A 366 -25.95 14.19 -7.00
CA TYR A 366 -27.29 14.43 -7.55
C TYR A 366 -28.23 15.06 -6.52
N GLU A 367 -28.16 14.67 -5.24
CA GLU A 367 -28.89 15.32 -4.15
C GLU A 367 -28.52 16.82 -4.01
N ASN A 368 -27.28 17.20 -4.38
CA ASN A 368 -26.82 18.58 -4.38
C ASN A 368 -26.96 19.28 -5.76
N GLY A 369 -27.74 18.72 -6.67
CA GLY A 369 -28.17 19.38 -7.90
C GLY A 369 -27.23 19.21 -9.10
N ALA A 370 -26.28 18.25 -9.07
CA ALA A 370 -25.48 17.93 -10.26
C ALA A 370 -26.38 17.48 -11.42
N LYS A 371 -26.10 17.92 -12.65
CA LYS A 371 -26.84 17.50 -13.85
C LYS A 371 -26.36 16.18 -14.40
N GLU A 372 -25.05 16.02 -14.50
CA GLU A 372 -24.39 14.82 -15.02
C GLU A 372 -23.16 14.52 -14.16
N VAL A 373 -22.92 13.23 -13.91
CA VAL A 373 -21.75 12.75 -13.18
C VAL A 373 -21.05 11.69 -14.02
N HIS A 374 -19.91 12.04 -14.55
CA HIS A 374 -19.03 11.15 -15.30
C HIS A 374 -17.87 10.69 -14.43
N MET A 375 -17.33 9.50 -14.67
CA MET A 375 -16.22 8.94 -13.90
C MET A 375 -15.10 8.44 -14.81
N ARG A 376 -13.87 8.63 -14.34
CA ARG A 376 -12.66 8.01 -14.90
C ARG A 376 -11.90 7.30 -13.79
N SER A 377 -11.66 6.01 -13.97
CA SER A 377 -10.79 5.23 -13.09
C SER A 377 -9.36 5.31 -13.62
N ALA A 378 -8.43 5.69 -12.76
CA ALA A 378 -7.01 5.86 -13.11
C ALA A 378 -6.25 4.52 -13.29
N CYS A 379 -6.94 3.40 -13.17
CA CYS A 379 -6.43 2.07 -13.47
C CYS A 379 -7.51 1.20 -14.15
N PRO A 380 -7.13 0.06 -14.75
CA PRO A 380 -8.10 -0.91 -15.27
C PRO A 380 -9.04 -1.44 -14.20
N PRO A 381 -10.17 -2.08 -14.59
CA PRO A 381 -11.03 -2.77 -13.63
C PRO A 381 -10.24 -3.79 -12.80
N ILE A 382 -10.48 -3.80 -11.49
CA ILE A 382 -9.81 -4.75 -10.59
C ILE A 382 -10.50 -6.10 -10.70
N MET A 383 -9.76 -7.09 -11.25
CA MET A 383 -10.25 -8.43 -11.53
C MET A 383 -9.86 -9.46 -10.48
N TYR A 384 -8.77 -9.19 -9.73
CA TYR A 384 -8.21 -10.12 -8.75
C TYR A 384 -7.89 -9.43 -7.43
N GLY A 385 -8.24 -10.08 -6.32
CA GLY A 385 -7.78 -9.69 -4.99
C GLY A 385 -6.26 -9.82 -4.88
N CYS A 386 -5.61 -8.83 -4.26
CA CYS A 386 -4.16 -8.86 -4.11
C CYS A 386 -3.72 -9.96 -3.13
N LYS A 387 -3.00 -10.97 -3.63
CA LYS A 387 -2.46 -12.09 -2.83
C LYS A 387 -1.06 -11.82 -2.26
N TYR A 388 -0.45 -10.68 -2.59
CA TYR A 388 0.93 -10.37 -2.21
C TYR A 388 1.05 -9.36 -1.08
N LEU A 389 0.22 -8.31 -1.12
CA LEU A 389 0.32 -7.18 -0.21
C LEU A 389 -0.99 -6.90 0.54
N ASN A 390 -2.02 -7.68 0.25
CA ASN A 390 -3.36 -7.56 0.84
C ASN A 390 -3.95 -6.14 0.75
N PHE A 391 -3.80 -5.52 -0.40
CA PHE A 391 -4.36 -4.19 -0.65
C PHE A 391 -5.88 -4.17 -0.66
N SER A 392 -6.49 -5.17 -1.26
CA SER A 392 -7.91 -5.42 -1.11
C SER A 392 -8.11 -6.33 0.10
N ARG A 393 -8.74 -5.83 1.15
CA ARG A 393 -9.19 -6.64 2.30
C ARG A 393 -10.40 -7.52 1.93
N SER A 394 -10.44 -7.97 0.70
CA SER A 394 -11.48 -8.81 0.15
C SER A 394 -11.26 -10.23 0.66
N THR A 395 -12.21 -10.78 1.38
CA THR A 395 -12.22 -12.18 1.79
C THR A 395 -12.67 -13.08 0.64
N SER A 396 -13.25 -12.48 -0.40
CA SER A 396 -13.74 -13.16 -1.60
C SER A 396 -13.54 -12.25 -2.81
N GLU A 397 -13.20 -12.83 -3.96
CA GLU A 397 -13.14 -12.10 -5.23
C GLU A 397 -14.50 -11.52 -5.64
N LEU A 398 -15.61 -12.10 -5.18
CA LEU A 398 -16.97 -11.59 -5.37
C LEU A 398 -17.27 -10.28 -4.60
N GLU A 399 -16.35 -9.78 -3.80
CA GLU A 399 -16.45 -8.42 -3.27
C GLU A 399 -16.03 -7.35 -4.29
N LEU A 400 -15.36 -7.75 -5.38
CA LEU A 400 -14.99 -6.86 -6.48
C LEU A 400 -16.18 -6.66 -7.41
N ILE A 401 -16.57 -5.41 -7.67
CA ILE A 401 -17.72 -5.09 -8.52
C ILE A 401 -17.61 -5.73 -9.92
N ALA A 402 -16.42 -5.76 -10.51
CA ALA A 402 -16.19 -6.40 -11.80
C ALA A 402 -16.46 -7.91 -11.74
N ARG A 403 -16.00 -8.59 -10.67
CA ARG A 403 -16.21 -10.05 -10.52
C ARG A 403 -17.66 -10.39 -10.22
N GLN A 404 -18.38 -9.54 -9.48
CA GLN A 404 -19.84 -9.71 -9.31
C GLN A 404 -20.58 -9.67 -10.63
N ILE A 405 -20.25 -8.72 -11.49
CA ILE A 405 -20.88 -8.57 -12.80
C ILE A 405 -20.57 -9.78 -13.69
N ILE A 406 -19.33 -10.24 -13.69
CA ILE A 406 -18.93 -11.42 -14.46
C ILE A 406 -19.67 -12.66 -13.97
N ASP A 407 -19.74 -12.87 -12.66
CA ASP A 407 -20.45 -14.04 -12.09
C ASP A 407 -21.95 -14.01 -12.36
N GLU A 408 -22.59 -12.86 -12.30
CA GLU A 408 -24.01 -12.70 -12.61
C GLU A 408 -24.35 -12.96 -14.10
N ASN A 409 -23.42 -12.64 -15.01
CA ASN A 409 -23.64 -12.82 -16.46
C ASN A 409 -23.24 -14.20 -16.97
N GLU A 410 -22.14 -14.77 -16.44
CA GLU A 410 -21.50 -15.98 -17.00
C GLU A 410 -21.44 -17.12 -15.97
N GLY A 411 -21.79 -16.86 -14.68
CA GLY A 411 -21.61 -17.81 -13.59
C GLY A 411 -20.14 -18.19 -13.38
N ILE A 412 -19.91 -19.38 -12.86
CA ILE A 412 -18.56 -19.91 -12.56
C ILE A 412 -17.66 -19.94 -13.82
N GLU A 413 -18.23 -20.11 -15.01
CA GLU A 413 -17.49 -20.13 -16.28
C GLU A 413 -16.90 -18.76 -16.66
N GLY A 414 -17.38 -17.68 -16.05
CA GLY A 414 -16.96 -16.30 -16.33
C GLY A 414 -15.47 -16.05 -16.12
N VAL A 415 -14.81 -16.86 -15.29
CA VAL A 415 -13.35 -16.80 -15.08
C VAL A 415 -12.56 -16.95 -16.38
N LYS A 416 -13.09 -17.69 -17.36
CA LYS A 416 -12.47 -17.90 -18.68
C LYS A 416 -12.44 -16.63 -19.55
N TYR A 417 -13.30 -15.66 -19.24
CA TYR A 417 -13.50 -14.45 -20.04
C TYR A 417 -12.96 -13.19 -19.39
N ILE A 418 -12.21 -13.29 -18.27
CA ILE A 418 -11.70 -12.14 -17.51
C ILE A 418 -10.85 -11.22 -18.40
N GLU A 419 -10.04 -11.76 -19.30
CA GLU A 419 -9.23 -10.96 -20.23
C GLU A 419 -10.12 -10.13 -21.17
N GLU A 420 -11.22 -10.69 -21.66
CA GLU A 420 -12.17 -9.95 -22.51
C GLU A 420 -12.91 -8.87 -21.70
N TYR A 421 -13.32 -9.17 -20.47
CA TYR A 421 -13.96 -8.20 -19.59
C TYR A 421 -13.03 -7.05 -19.19
N SER A 422 -11.73 -7.29 -19.11
CA SER A 422 -10.73 -6.25 -18.77
C SER A 422 -10.37 -5.35 -19.96
N ASP A 423 -10.69 -5.75 -21.19
CA ASP A 423 -10.46 -4.99 -22.41
C ASP A 423 -11.71 -4.19 -22.82
N SER A 424 -11.65 -2.86 -22.67
CA SER A 424 -12.75 -1.95 -22.96
C SER A 424 -13.18 -1.94 -24.45
N SER A 425 -12.42 -2.54 -25.36
CA SER A 425 -12.72 -2.62 -26.79
C SER A 425 -13.64 -3.81 -27.15
N THR A 426 -13.70 -4.84 -26.29
CA THR A 426 -14.53 -6.03 -26.50
C THR A 426 -15.99 -5.79 -26.11
N GLU A 427 -16.90 -6.66 -26.59
CA GLU A 427 -18.31 -6.59 -26.19
C GLU A 427 -18.50 -6.87 -24.69
N ARG A 428 -17.71 -7.80 -24.10
CA ARG A 428 -17.74 -8.08 -22.67
C ARG A 428 -17.19 -6.91 -21.86
N GLY A 429 -16.14 -6.24 -22.32
CA GLY A 429 -15.61 -5.04 -21.67
C GLY A 429 -16.59 -3.87 -21.72
N LYS A 430 -17.34 -3.71 -22.82
CA LYS A 430 -18.45 -2.72 -22.90
C LYS A 430 -19.55 -3.06 -21.91
N LEU A 431 -20.00 -4.32 -21.87
CA LEU A 431 -21.01 -4.79 -20.93
C LEU A 431 -20.61 -4.52 -19.48
N LEU A 432 -19.38 -4.83 -19.11
CA LEU A 432 -18.86 -4.55 -17.77
C LEU A 432 -18.94 -3.06 -17.43
N ARG A 433 -18.49 -2.22 -18.34
CA ARG A 433 -18.49 -0.77 -18.17
C ARG A 433 -19.92 -0.22 -18.03
N ASP A 434 -20.83 -0.66 -18.92
CA ASP A 434 -22.22 -0.21 -18.91
C ASP A 434 -22.95 -0.65 -17.62
N GLU A 435 -22.67 -1.86 -17.15
CA GLU A 435 -23.26 -2.38 -15.91
C GLU A 435 -22.68 -1.67 -14.67
N ILE A 436 -21.38 -1.37 -14.62
CA ILE A 436 -20.79 -0.54 -13.58
C ILE A 436 -21.41 0.85 -13.58
N CYS A 437 -21.54 1.46 -14.76
CA CYS A 437 -22.18 2.76 -14.95
C CYS A 437 -23.61 2.79 -14.36
N ARG A 438 -24.41 1.77 -14.70
CA ARG A 438 -25.80 1.60 -14.22
C ARG A 438 -25.85 1.44 -12.69
N ARG A 439 -25.01 0.55 -12.11
CA ARG A 439 -25.00 0.26 -10.66
C ARG A 439 -24.59 1.47 -9.84
N LEU A 440 -23.66 2.27 -10.35
CA LEU A 440 -23.14 3.45 -9.68
C LEU A 440 -23.95 4.71 -10.00
N LYS A 441 -25.00 4.62 -10.86
CA LYS A 441 -25.84 5.74 -11.30
C LYS A 441 -25.04 6.85 -12.00
N LEU A 442 -23.99 6.49 -12.70
CA LEU A 442 -23.15 7.42 -13.46
C LEU A 442 -23.77 7.75 -14.81
N THR A 443 -23.43 8.92 -15.37
CA THR A 443 -23.72 9.28 -16.77
C THR A 443 -22.80 8.51 -17.73
N SER A 444 -21.51 8.39 -17.39
CA SER A 444 -20.55 7.52 -18.08
C SER A 444 -19.41 7.10 -17.16
N VAL A 445 -18.78 5.97 -17.47
CA VAL A 445 -17.55 5.52 -16.82
C VAL A 445 -16.56 5.00 -17.85
N GLU A 446 -15.29 5.36 -17.72
CA GLU A 446 -14.18 4.79 -18.47
C GLU A 446 -13.03 4.44 -17.53
N PHE A 447 -12.22 3.47 -17.95
CA PHE A 447 -11.07 2.98 -17.22
C PHE A 447 -9.78 3.27 -18.00
N GLN A 448 -8.72 3.59 -17.27
CA GLN A 448 -7.40 3.61 -17.88
C GLN A 448 -7.04 2.20 -18.37
N SER A 449 -6.39 2.12 -19.52
CA SER A 449 -5.87 0.84 -20.00
C SER A 449 -4.64 0.38 -19.21
N LEU A 450 -4.38 -0.93 -19.21
CA LEU A 450 -3.17 -1.47 -18.61
C LEU A 450 -1.91 -0.89 -19.23
N GLU A 451 -1.90 -0.77 -20.57
CA GLU A 451 -0.81 -0.16 -21.32
C GLU A 451 -0.60 1.31 -20.93
N GLY A 452 -1.70 2.08 -20.80
CA GLY A 452 -1.66 3.47 -20.34
C GLY A 452 -1.09 3.61 -18.93
N THR A 453 -1.48 2.74 -18.01
CA THR A 453 -0.95 2.72 -16.64
C THR A 453 0.56 2.40 -16.64
N VAL A 454 0.99 1.37 -17.38
CA VAL A 454 2.41 1.01 -17.51
C VAL A 454 3.21 2.17 -18.12
N LYS A 455 2.69 2.79 -19.18
CA LYS A 455 3.30 3.97 -19.81
C LYS A 455 3.42 5.14 -18.84
N ALA A 456 2.43 5.36 -17.98
CA ALA A 456 2.45 6.42 -16.98
C ALA A 456 3.57 6.20 -15.93
N VAL A 457 3.77 4.97 -15.48
CA VAL A 457 4.90 4.63 -14.59
C VAL A 457 6.23 4.85 -15.30
N GLY A 458 6.35 4.41 -16.55
CA GLY A 458 7.57 4.59 -17.35
C GLY A 458 8.67 3.57 -17.10
N LEU A 459 8.37 2.48 -16.37
CA LEU A 459 9.24 1.31 -16.21
C LEU A 459 8.84 0.22 -17.21
N PRO A 460 9.77 -0.72 -17.53
CA PRO A 460 9.44 -1.88 -18.36
C PRO A 460 8.28 -2.69 -17.76
N SER A 461 7.34 -3.12 -18.59
CA SER A 461 6.17 -3.90 -18.14
C SER A 461 6.55 -5.19 -17.42
N CYS A 462 7.68 -5.79 -17.79
CA CYS A 462 8.21 -6.99 -17.14
C CYS A 462 8.71 -6.75 -15.69
N GLU A 463 8.93 -5.51 -15.30
CA GLU A 463 9.35 -5.12 -13.94
C GLU A 463 8.18 -4.73 -13.04
N LEU A 464 6.96 -4.66 -13.59
CA LEU A 464 5.77 -4.22 -12.88
C LEU A 464 4.87 -5.41 -12.49
N CYS A 465 4.39 -5.41 -11.25
CA CYS A 465 3.31 -6.29 -10.82
C CYS A 465 1.96 -5.69 -11.21
N THR A 466 1.24 -6.38 -12.10
CA THR A 466 -0.09 -6.01 -12.60
C THR A 466 -1.15 -7.05 -12.26
N TYR A 467 -0.85 -7.93 -11.31
CA TYR A 467 -1.69 -9.06 -10.92
C TYR A 467 -3.16 -8.69 -10.66
N CYS A 468 -3.42 -7.55 -9.99
CA CYS A 468 -4.78 -7.12 -9.67
C CYS A 468 -5.68 -6.94 -10.90
N TRP A 469 -5.12 -6.68 -12.06
CA TRP A 469 -5.84 -6.40 -13.30
C TRP A 469 -5.90 -7.57 -14.26
N ASN A 470 -4.83 -8.38 -14.35
CA ASN A 470 -4.71 -9.44 -15.36
C ASN A 470 -4.39 -10.83 -14.80
N GLY A 471 -4.21 -10.98 -13.48
CA GLY A 471 -3.87 -12.27 -12.86
C GLY A 471 -2.48 -12.82 -13.18
N ARG A 472 -1.63 -12.07 -13.92
CA ARG A 472 -0.29 -12.53 -14.33
C ARG A 472 0.73 -12.30 -13.24
N GLU A 473 1.58 -13.30 -13.03
CA GLU A 473 2.68 -13.30 -12.04
C GLU A 473 3.99 -12.81 -12.64
#